data_6af48fd2f828ee0ea77fce80efd01baa
#
_entry.id   6af48fd2f828ee0ea77fce80efd01baa
#
_cell.length_a   1.000
_cell.length_b   1.000
_cell.length_c   1.000
_cell.angle_alpha   90.00
_cell.angle_beta   90.00
_cell.angle_gamma   90.00
#
_symmetry.space_group_name_H-M   'P 1'
#
loop_
_entity.id
_entity.type
_entity.pdbx_description
1 polymer ?
#
loop_
_entity_poly.entity_id
_entity_poly.type
_entity_poly.pdbx_seq_one_letter_code
_entity_poly.pdbx_strand_id
1 'polypeptide(L)'
;MQSSKPLLSTIHGSHLYGLAHEGSDLDIYEVHLGIRSRQTKNGDDDRLRISLEDFTANLEKGNPQAIEALCSPLAETDPRWSAFLSGLRPNRTAALQTYRRTALNFGLNHGGRSGAALDRAIAGMEFKMRRHALRLAHGMGQIARTGLLNPILGDRTAQRITWEATLDSESYERLLRLRLDQAFCAAR
;
A
#
# COMPACT_ATOMS: atom_id res chain seq x y z
N MET A 1 -10.59 -17.36 -24.23
CA MET A 1 -9.23 -16.88 -23.93
C MET A 1 -8.80 -17.56 -22.64
N GLN A 2 -7.81 -18.47 -22.69
CA GLN A 2 -7.29 -19.11 -21.49
C GLN A 2 -6.66 -18.03 -20.59
N SER A 3 -7.12 -17.97 -19.33
CA SER A 3 -6.49 -17.15 -18.30
C SER A 3 -5.09 -17.69 -18.09
N SER A 4 -4.07 -17.03 -18.62
CA SER A 4 -2.69 -17.38 -18.35
C SER A 4 -2.46 -17.30 -16.83
N LYS A 5 -1.80 -18.32 -16.26
CA LYS A 5 -1.42 -18.30 -14.83
C LYS A 5 -0.63 -17.02 -14.54
N PRO A 6 -0.90 -16.32 -13.43
CA PRO A 6 -0.13 -15.13 -13.07
C PRO A 6 1.34 -15.50 -12.81
N LEU A 7 2.25 -14.57 -13.12
CA LEU A 7 3.68 -14.67 -12.80
C LEU A 7 3.91 -14.46 -11.29
N LEU A 8 3.09 -13.58 -10.71
CA LEU A 8 3.03 -13.27 -9.28
C LEU A 8 1.57 -13.04 -8.92
N SER A 9 1.14 -13.61 -7.82
CA SER A 9 -0.17 -13.35 -7.21
C SER A 9 -0.01 -13.15 -5.71
N THR A 10 -0.64 -12.15 -5.14
CA THR A 10 -0.60 -11.92 -3.69
C THR A 10 -1.88 -11.27 -3.20
N ILE A 11 -2.25 -11.59 -1.96
CA ILE A 11 -3.23 -10.80 -1.21
C ILE A 11 -2.64 -9.40 -1.00
N HIS A 12 -3.49 -8.39 -1.12
CA HIS A 12 -3.13 -6.99 -0.98
C HIS A 12 -4.06 -6.28 0.02
N GLY A 13 -3.96 -4.96 0.13
CA GLY A 13 -4.87 -4.17 0.96
C GLY A 13 -4.79 -4.49 2.45
N SER A 14 -5.91 -4.31 3.15
CA SER A 14 -5.99 -4.46 4.61
C SER A 14 -5.61 -5.84 5.12
N HIS A 15 -5.88 -6.89 4.34
CA HIS A 15 -5.51 -8.25 4.67
C HIS A 15 -4.00 -8.48 4.67
N LEU A 16 -3.27 -7.92 3.69
CA LEU A 16 -1.81 -7.99 3.65
C LEU A 16 -1.17 -7.31 4.87
N TYR A 17 -1.74 -6.18 5.29
CA TYR A 17 -1.12 -5.37 6.33
C TYR A 17 -1.46 -5.81 7.75
N GLY A 18 -2.39 -6.75 7.94
CA GLY A 18 -2.91 -7.11 9.26
C GLY A 18 -3.85 -6.04 9.85
N LEU A 19 -4.50 -5.27 8.99
CA LEU A 19 -5.47 -4.22 9.35
C LEU A 19 -6.89 -4.57 8.92
N ALA A 20 -7.13 -5.78 8.44
CA ALA A 20 -8.45 -6.25 8.06
C ALA A 20 -9.37 -6.39 9.29
N HIS A 21 -10.67 -6.19 9.07
CA HIS A 21 -11.73 -6.42 10.04
C HIS A 21 -12.85 -7.24 9.37
N GLU A 22 -13.83 -7.66 10.14
CA GLU A 22 -15.01 -8.32 9.60
C GLU A 22 -15.68 -7.44 8.53
N GLY A 23 -15.91 -8.00 7.34
CA GLY A 23 -16.42 -7.27 6.17
C GLY A 23 -15.36 -6.49 5.36
N SER A 24 -14.06 -6.69 5.62
CA SER A 24 -13.02 -6.14 4.72
C SER A 24 -12.99 -6.89 3.39
N ASP A 25 -13.03 -6.15 2.28
CA ASP A 25 -12.89 -6.69 0.92
C ASP A 25 -11.54 -7.43 0.77
N LEU A 26 -11.52 -8.50 0.00
CA LEU A 26 -10.30 -9.22 -0.35
C LEU A 26 -9.68 -8.60 -1.62
N ASP A 27 -8.60 -7.88 -1.45
CA ASP A 27 -7.82 -7.31 -2.55
C ASP A 27 -6.78 -8.33 -3.04
N ILE A 28 -6.75 -8.60 -4.35
CA ILE A 28 -5.76 -9.49 -4.98
C ILE A 28 -5.00 -8.72 -6.05
N TYR A 29 -3.67 -8.82 -5.99
CA TYR A 29 -2.76 -8.22 -6.96
C TYR A 29 -2.10 -9.32 -7.79
N GLU A 30 -2.26 -9.28 -9.12
CA GLU A 30 -1.73 -10.28 -10.04
C GLU A 30 -0.88 -9.62 -11.14
N VAL A 31 0.29 -10.18 -11.41
CA VAL A 31 1.15 -9.80 -12.54
C VAL A 31 1.08 -10.86 -13.62
N HIS A 32 0.86 -10.46 -14.86
CA HIS A 32 0.69 -11.35 -16.01
C HIS A 32 1.56 -10.92 -17.20
N LEU A 33 1.84 -11.88 -18.11
CA LEU A 33 2.41 -11.59 -19.42
C LEU A 33 1.31 -11.31 -20.45
N GLY A 34 1.59 -10.36 -21.34
CA GLY A 34 0.84 -10.16 -22.57
C GLY A 34 -0.64 -9.78 -22.37
N ILE A 35 -0.97 -9.20 -21.21
CA ILE A 35 -2.31 -8.65 -20.96
C ILE A 35 -2.29 -7.12 -20.98
N ARG A 36 -3.48 -6.52 -21.14
CA ARG A 36 -3.70 -5.12 -20.78
C ARG A 36 -4.08 -5.04 -19.29
N SER A 37 -3.44 -4.14 -18.56
CA SER A 37 -3.74 -3.93 -17.13
C SER A 37 -5.19 -3.52 -16.92
N ARG A 38 -5.84 -4.11 -15.91
CA ARG A 38 -7.24 -3.86 -15.57
C ARG A 38 -7.53 -4.18 -14.11
N GLN A 39 -8.47 -3.46 -13.54
CA GLN A 39 -9.09 -3.79 -12.26
C GLN A 39 -10.48 -4.39 -12.49
N THR A 40 -10.82 -5.42 -11.75
CA THR A 40 -12.13 -6.06 -11.79
C THR A 40 -12.62 -6.26 -10.37
N LYS A 41 -13.88 -5.90 -10.12
CA LYS A 41 -14.56 -6.15 -8.85
C LYS A 41 -15.63 -7.22 -9.07
N ASN A 42 -15.62 -8.25 -8.22
CA ASN A 42 -16.60 -9.34 -8.27
C ASN A 42 -17.05 -9.67 -6.85
N GLY A 43 -18.19 -9.12 -6.43
CA GLY A 43 -18.64 -9.19 -5.04
C GLY A 43 -17.67 -8.47 -4.10
N ASP A 44 -17.18 -9.20 -3.11
CA ASP A 44 -16.23 -8.71 -2.09
C ASP A 44 -14.75 -8.83 -2.54
N ASP A 45 -14.49 -9.41 -3.73
CA ASP A 45 -13.16 -9.54 -4.29
C ASP A 45 -12.86 -8.35 -5.22
N ASP A 46 -11.81 -7.61 -4.94
CA ASP A 46 -11.21 -6.62 -5.84
C ASP A 46 -9.89 -7.16 -6.40
N ARG A 47 -9.84 -7.35 -7.71
CA ARG A 47 -8.69 -7.98 -8.36
C ARG A 47 -8.04 -7.02 -9.34
N LEU A 48 -6.79 -6.63 -9.03
CA LEU A 48 -5.95 -5.83 -9.92
C LEU A 48 -5.03 -6.76 -10.71
N ARG A 49 -5.26 -6.87 -12.02
CA ARG A 49 -4.41 -7.56 -12.97
C ARG A 49 -3.56 -6.56 -13.72
N ILE A 50 -2.25 -6.72 -13.64
CA ILE A 50 -1.30 -5.78 -14.25
C ILE A 50 -0.36 -6.53 -15.20
N SER A 51 0.01 -5.90 -16.30
CA SER A 51 1.02 -6.46 -17.20
C SER A 51 2.40 -6.43 -16.54
N LEU A 52 3.32 -7.30 -16.96
CA LEU A 52 4.70 -7.29 -16.46
C LEU A 52 5.39 -5.96 -16.76
N GLU A 53 5.11 -5.37 -17.93
CA GLU A 53 5.65 -4.09 -18.37
C GLU A 53 5.20 -2.96 -17.44
N ASP A 54 3.89 -2.90 -17.13
CA ASP A 54 3.35 -1.90 -16.23
C ASP A 54 3.83 -2.13 -14.79
N PHE A 55 3.99 -3.39 -14.37
CA PHE A 55 4.52 -3.74 -13.05
C PHE A 55 5.94 -3.20 -12.89
N THR A 56 6.83 -3.49 -13.84
CA THR A 56 8.22 -3.00 -13.80
C THR A 56 8.28 -1.47 -13.87
N ALA A 57 7.49 -0.84 -14.74
CA ALA A 57 7.39 0.62 -14.80
C ALA A 57 6.88 1.24 -13.49
N ASN A 58 5.97 0.56 -12.78
CA ASN A 58 5.49 1.01 -11.48
C ASN A 58 6.55 0.86 -10.37
N LEU A 59 7.38 -0.16 -10.42
CA LEU A 59 8.53 -0.28 -9.50
C LEU A 59 9.54 0.87 -9.71
N GLU A 60 9.84 1.23 -10.95
CA GLU A 60 10.69 2.36 -11.30
C GLU A 60 10.12 3.71 -10.82
N LYS A 61 8.79 3.87 -10.87
CA LYS A 61 8.09 5.05 -10.35
C LYS A 61 7.91 5.05 -8.83
N GLY A 62 8.35 3.99 -8.16
CA GLY A 62 8.18 3.84 -6.71
C GLY A 62 6.73 3.68 -6.27
N ASN A 63 5.88 3.07 -7.10
CA ASN A 63 4.47 2.85 -6.77
C ASN A 63 4.32 1.93 -5.56
N PRO A 64 3.61 2.35 -4.48
CA PRO A 64 3.48 1.56 -3.27
C PRO A 64 2.88 0.17 -3.49
N GLN A 65 1.83 0.04 -4.31
CA GLN A 65 1.17 -1.25 -4.54
C GLN A 65 2.10 -2.26 -5.23
N ALA A 66 2.88 -1.80 -6.23
CA ALA A 66 3.83 -2.67 -6.92
C ALA A 66 4.97 -3.11 -5.99
N ILE A 67 5.49 -2.19 -5.16
CA ILE A 67 6.54 -2.49 -4.18
C ILE A 67 6.03 -3.47 -3.12
N GLU A 68 4.84 -3.24 -2.60
CA GLU A 68 4.20 -4.11 -1.60
C GLU A 68 3.93 -5.51 -2.17
N ALA A 69 3.47 -5.61 -3.42
CA ALA A 69 3.28 -6.89 -4.09
C ALA A 69 4.59 -7.64 -4.31
N LEU A 70 5.65 -6.94 -4.75
CA LEU A 70 6.98 -7.53 -4.92
C LEU A 70 7.58 -8.05 -3.60
N CYS A 71 7.38 -7.29 -2.52
CA CYS A 71 7.93 -7.57 -1.19
C CYS A 71 7.01 -8.41 -0.31
N SER A 72 5.84 -8.81 -0.80
CA SER A 72 4.87 -9.57 0.00
C SER A 72 5.39 -10.97 0.31
N PRO A 73 5.48 -11.36 1.60
CA PRO A 73 5.82 -12.73 1.97
C PRO A 73 4.68 -13.73 1.67
N LEU A 74 3.49 -13.22 1.30
CA LEU A 74 2.33 -14.02 0.88
C LEU A 74 2.26 -14.17 -0.65
N ALA A 75 3.28 -13.69 -1.38
CA ALA A 75 3.30 -13.76 -2.83
C ALA A 75 3.59 -15.18 -3.31
N GLU A 76 2.70 -15.69 -4.15
CA GLU A 76 2.91 -16.90 -4.93
C GLU A 76 3.51 -16.51 -6.28
N THR A 77 4.62 -17.13 -6.65
CA THR A 77 5.30 -16.88 -7.92
C THR A 77 5.30 -18.11 -8.81
N ASP A 78 5.17 -17.93 -10.12
CA ASP A 78 5.43 -18.99 -11.06
C ASP A 78 6.92 -19.35 -11.01
N PRO A 79 7.29 -20.63 -10.77
CA PRO A 79 8.69 -21.03 -10.62
C PRO A 79 9.59 -20.63 -11.78
N ARG A 80 9.06 -20.56 -13.01
CA ARG A 80 9.78 -20.15 -14.21
C ARG A 80 10.22 -18.68 -14.17
N TRP A 81 9.55 -17.86 -13.37
CA TRP A 81 9.77 -16.41 -13.26
C TRP A 81 10.36 -16.00 -11.91
N SER A 82 10.50 -16.94 -10.98
CA SER A 82 10.96 -16.67 -9.62
C SER A 82 12.33 -15.98 -9.58
N ALA A 83 13.30 -16.44 -10.39
CA ALA A 83 14.63 -15.83 -10.46
C ALA A 83 14.58 -14.40 -10.99
N PHE A 84 13.77 -14.15 -12.02
CA PHE A 84 13.58 -12.79 -12.58
C PHE A 84 12.93 -11.86 -11.55
N LEU A 85 11.81 -12.27 -10.94
CA LEU A 85 11.06 -11.47 -9.97
C LEU A 85 11.91 -11.18 -8.73
N SER A 86 12.66 -12.16 -8.22
CA SER A 86 13.57 -11.97 -7.08
C SER A 86 14.76 -11.04 -7.39
N GLY A 87 15.07 -10.85 -8.67
CA GLY A 87 16.09 -9.90 -9.14
C GLY A 87 15.60 -8.46 -9.24
N LEU A 88 14.28 -8.23 -9.29
CA LEU A 88 13.72 -6.88 -9.38
C LEU A 88 14.02 -6.07 -8.11
N ARG A 89 14.26 -4.78 -8.29
CA ARG A 89 14.44 -3.84 -7.19
C ARG A 89 13.64 -2.57 -7.49
N PRO A 90 12.90 -2.04 -6.51
CA PRO A 90 12.24 -0.76 -6.68
C PRO A 90 13.29 0.37 -6.71
N ASN A 91 13.00 1.42 -7.46
CA ASN A 91 13.77 2.65 -7.38
C ASN A 91 13.56 3.31 -6.01
N ARG A 92 14.58 3.23 -5.14
CA ARG A 92 14.50 3.70 -3.75
C ARG A 92 14.14 5.18 -3.64
N THR A 93 14.76 6.03 -4.45
CA THR A 93 14.50 7.48 -4.41
C THR A 93 13.06 7.79 -4.83
N ALA A 94 12.61 7.19 -5.94
CA ALA A 94 11.24 7.34 -6.41
C ALA A 94 10.24 6.78 -5.39
N ALA A 95 10.55 5.64 -4.73
CA ALA A 95 9.72 5.05 -3.69
C ALA A 95 9.52 6.02 -2.51
N LEU A 96 10.60 6.60 -1.97
CA LEU A 96 10.50 7.54 -0.86
C LEU A 96 9.66 8.77 -1.20
N GLN A 97 9.83 9.33 -2.40
CA GLN A 97 9.04 10.47 -2.88
C GLN A 97 7.56 10.11 -3.06
N THR A 98 7.29 8.95 -3.65
CA THR A 98 5.92 8.51 -3.94
C THR A 98 5.17 8.12 -2.67
N TYR A 99 5.82 7.40 -1.74
CA TYR A 99 5.24 7.08 -0.43
C TYR A 99 4.90 8.35 0.36
N ARG A 100 5.83 9.32 0.40
CA ARG A 100 5.59 10.61 1.07
C ARG A 100 4.38 11.34 0.47
N ARG A 101 4.35 11.50 -0.85
CA ARG A 101 3.25 12.18 -1.56
C ARG A 101 1.92 11.47 -1.33
N THR A 102 1.90 10.15 -1.44
CA THR A 102 0.68 9.34 -1.29
C THR A 102 0.18 9.39 0.15
N ALA A 103 1.07 9.31 1.14
CA ALA A 103 0.70 9.42 2.55
C ALA A 103 0.10 10.80 2.89
N LEU A 104 0.71 11.88 2.39
CA LEU A 104 0.16 13.24 2.58
C LEU A 104 -1.21 13.39 1.91
N ASN A 105 -1.37 12.88 0.68
CA ASN A 105 -2.65 12.94 -0.01
C ASN A 105 -3.76 12.20 0.74
N PHE A 106 -3.48 10.99 1.21
CA PHE A 106 -4.47 10.22 1.99
C PHE A 106 -4.71 10.79 3.38
N GLY A 107 -3.68 11.31 4.03
CA GLY A 107 -3.78 11.75 5.42
C GLY A 107 -4.36 13.15 5.61
N LEU A 108 -4.18 14.06 4.65
CA LEU A 108 -4.50 15.49 4.84
C LEU A 108 -5.57 16.03 3.90
N ASN A 109 -5.88 15.39 2.77
CA ASN A 109 -6.74 15.98 1.73
C ASN A 109 -8.22 15.56 1.81
N HIS A 110 -8.68 14.97 2.92
CA HIS A 110 -10.07 14.51 3.06
C HIS A 110 -10.98 15.42 3.90
N GLY A 111 -10.54 16.62 4.21
CA GLY A 111 -11.35 17.63 4.91
C GLY A 111 -12.26 18.42 3.98
N GLY A 112 -13.56 18.19 4.05
CA GLY A 112 -14.54 19.16 3.58
C GLY A 112 -15.56 18.69 2.54
N ARG A 113 -16.62 17.96 2.98
CA ARG A 113 -17.98 18.02 2.40
C ARG A 113 -18.98 17.70 3.53
N SER A 114 -19.91 18.59 3.80
CA SER A 114 -20.79 18.57 4.97
C SER A 114 -22.16 17.88 4.74
N GLY A 115 -22.63 17.15 5.78
CA GLY A 115 -23.97 16.60 5.90
C GLY A 115 -24.02 15.41 6.88
N ALA A 116 -24.89 15.41 7.89
CA ALA A 116 -24.79 14.52 9.09
C ALA A 116 -24.85 12.98 8.85
N ALA A 117 -25.44 12.48 7.78
CA ALA A 117 -25.34 11.06 7.38
C ALA A 117 -24.10 10.81 6.55
N LEU A 118 -23.68 11.80 5.77
CA LEU A 118 -22.43 11.87 5.05
C LEU A 118 -21.27 11.99 6.05
N ASP A 119 -21.43 12.69 7.17
CA ASP A 119 -20.39 12.90 8.19
C ASP A 119 -19.96 11.59 8.88
N ARG A 120 -20.88 10.64 9.11
CA ARG A 120 -20.53 9.31 9.65
C ARG A 120 -19.83 8.42 8.64
N ALA A 121 -20.25 8.44 7.38
CA ALA A 121 -19.57 7.72 6.31
C ALA A 121 -18.20 8.35 5.99
N ILE A 122 -18.11 9.67 6.06
CA ILE A 122 -16.86 10.44 5.91
C ILE A 122 -15.91 10.16 7.08
N ALA A 123 -16.40 10.12 8.32
CA ALA A 123 -15.57 9.81 9.50
C ALA A 123 -14.96 8.40 9.42
N GLY A 124 -15.72 7.41 8.98
CA GLY A 124 -15.22 6.05 8.74
C GLY A 124 -14.19 6.00 7.60
N MET A 125 -14.43 6.75 6.52
CA MET A 125 -13.50 6.88 5.41
C MET A 125 -12.23 7.65 5.82
N GLU A 126 -12.38 8.74 6.57
CA GLU A 126 -11.26 9.52 7.09
C GLU A 126 -10.35 8.67 7.99
N PHE A 127 -10.93 7.91 8.90
CA PHE A 127 -10.18 6.98 9.74
C PHE A 127 -9.42 5.94 8.92
N LYS A 128 -10.07 5.32 7.91
CA LYS A 128 -9.42 4.37 6.99
C LYS A 128 -8.24 5.04 6.26
N MET A 129 -8.41 6.26 5.78
CA MET A 129 -7.37 7.00 5.05
C MET A 129 -6.22 7.43 5.94
N ARG A 130 -6.48 7.89 7.16
CA ARG A 130 -5.45 8.21 8.16
C ARG A 130 -4.62 6.98 8.52
N ARG A 131 -5.26 5.85 8.76
CA ARG A 131 -4.60 4.56 9.01
C ARG A 131 -3.70 4.14 7.84
N HIS A 132 -4.21 4.31 6.61
CA HIS A 132 -3.46 4.02 5.39
C HIS A 132 -2.23 4.95 5.23
N ALA A 133 -2.37 6.24 5.50
CA ALA A 133 -1.27 7.20 5.44
C ALA A 133 -0.17 6.88 6.46
N LEU A 134 -0.54 6.54 7.70
CA LEU A 134 0.42 6.14 8.74
C LEU A 134 1.16 4.84 8.39
N ARG A 135 0.46 3.88 7.76
CA ARG A 135 1.07 2.67 7.25
C ARG A 135 2.11 2.97 6.16
N LEU A 136 1.77 3.87 5.22
CA LEU A 136 2.71 4.30 4.18
C LEU A 136 3.93 5.01 4.78
N ALA A 137 3.73 5.87 5.78
CA ALA A 137 4.85 6.52 6.49
C ALA A 137 5.75 5.48 7.19
N HIS A 138 5.16 4.42 7.78
CA HIS A 138 5.92 3.31 8.36
C HIS A 138 6.73 2.56 7.30
N GLY A 139 6.12 2.19 6.18
CA GLY A 139 6.78 1.51 5.05
C GLY A 139 7.91 2.36 4.45
N MET A 140 7.67 3.67 4.29
CA MET A 140 8.71 4.63 3.89
C MET A 140 9.92 4.58 4.83
N GLY A 141 9.68 4.52 6.15
CA GLY A 141 10.74 4.40 7.15
C GLY A 141 11.54 3.09 7.05
N GLN A 142 10.90 1.98 6.67
CA GLN A 142 11.60 0.71 6.40
C GLN A 142 12.49 0.83 5.15
N ILE A 143 11.92 1.30 4.04
CA ILE A 143 12.66 1.50 2.77
C ILE A 143 13.86 2.44 2.98
N ALA A 144 13.67 3.50 3.77
CA ALA A 144 14.73 4.47 4.06
C ALA A 144 15.92 3.86 4.81
N ARG A 145 15.66 2.99 5.79
CA ARG A 145 16.71 2.38 6.61
C ARG A 145 17.36 1.16 5.96
N THR A 146 16.60 0.33 5.29
CA THR A 146 17.02 -1.02 4.86
C THR A 146 17.03 -1.21 3.34
N GLY A 147 16.41 -0.31 2.59
CA GLY A 147 16.15 -0.49 1.16
C GLY A 147 15.05 -1.52 0.85
N LEU A 148 14.50 -2.16 1.88
CA LEU A 148 13.50 -3.24 1.77
C LEU A 148 12.19 -2.82 2.46
N LEU A 149 11.11 -3.48 2.09
CA LEU A 149 9.79 -3.35 2.71
C LEU A 149 9.33 -4.71 3.23
N ASN A 150 8.83 -4.75 4.46
CA ASN A 150 7.94 -5.81 4.92
C ASN A 150 6.54 -5.19 5.04
N PRO A 151 5.59 -5.52 4.16
CA PRO A 151 4.26 -4.93 4.19
C PRO A 151 3.41 -5.42 5.36
N ILE A 152 3.72 -6.59 5.95
CA ILE A 152 3.00 -7.10 7.12
C ILE A 152 3.40 -6.29 8.35
N LEU A 153 2.41 -5.71 9.00
CA LEU A 153 2.59 -5.03 10.30
C LEU A 153 2.51 -6.06 11.43
N GLY A 154 3.49 -6.03 12.34
CA GLY A 154 3.33 -6.77 13.60
C GLY A 154 2.24 -6.12 14.47
N ASP A 155 1.58 -6.91 15.33
CA ASP A 155 0.41 -6.51 16.13
C ASP A 155 0.59 -5.18 16.86
N ARG A 156 1.72 -4.96 17.50
CA ARG A 156 2.01 -3.68 18.20
C ARG A 156 2.03 -2.49 17.25
N THR A 157 2.54 -2.67 16.04
CA THR A 157 2.59 -1.60 15.03
C THR A 157 1.20 -1.34 14.47
N ALA A 158 0.42 -2.38 14.18
CA ALA A 158 -0.94 -2.29 13.70
C ALA A 158 -1.85 -1.60 14.74
N GLN A 159 -1.77 -1.98 16.02
CA GLN A 159 -2.49 -1.35 17.12
C GLN A 159 -2.11 0.13 17.28
N ARG A 160 -0.81 0.45 17.23
CA ARG A 160 -0.33 1.82 17.32
C ARG A 160 -0.85 2.67 16.17
N ILE A 161 -0.76 2.21 14.91
CA ILE A 161 -1.27 2.91 13.74
C ILE A 161 -2.78 3.15 13.87
N THR A 162 -3.51 2.15 14.35
CA THR A 162 -4.96 2.24 14.57
C THR A 162 -5.30 3.29 15.62
N TRP A 163 -4.59 3.32 16.76
CA TRP A 163 -4.78 4.33 17.79
C TRP A 163 -4.40 5.73 17.30
N GLU A 164 -3.27 5.89 16.64
CA GLU A 164 -2.81 7.18 16.13
C GLU A 164 -3.75 7.78 15.08
N ALA A 165 -4.48 6.95 14.32
CA ALA A 165 -5.49 7.41 13.39
C ALA A 165 -6.72 8.04 14.07
N THR A 166 -6.91 7.83 15.39
CA THR A 166 -7.99 8.43 16.20
C THR A 166 -7.63 9.77 16.82
N LEU A 167 -6.38 10.23 16.70
CA LEU A 167 -5.97 11.53 17.20
C LEU A 167 -6.77 12.67 16.57
N ASP A 168 -6.89 13.79 17.29
CA ASP A 168 -7.43 15.02 16.71
C ASP A 168 -6.63 15.43 15.45
N SER A 169 -7.23 16.25 14.61
CA SER A 169 -6.66 16.56 13.30
C SER A 169 -5.30 17.24 13.36
N GLU A 170 -5.08 18.12 14.34
CA GLU A 170 -3.80 18.84 14.51
C GLU A 170 -2.69 17.87 14.98
N SER A 171 -2.98 17.07 16.00
CA SER A 171 -2.04 16.06 16.54
C SER A 171 -1.69 15.01 15.50
N TYR A 172 -2.69 14.54 14.74
CA TYR A 172 -2.50 13.58 13.66
C TYR A 172 -1.62 14.15 12.53
N GLU A 173 -1.91 15.36 12.04
CA GLU A 173 -1.11 16.01 11.00
C GLU A 173 0.34 16.18 11.42
N ARG A 174 0.56 16.71 12.64
CA ARG A 174 1.90 16.86 13.22
C ARG A 174 2.66 15.53 13.28
N LEU A 175 2.00 14.48 13.74
CA LEU A 175 2.58 13.14 13.82
C LEU A 175 2.95 12.56 12.45
N LEU A 176 2.02 12.68 11.48
CA LEU A 176 2.25 12.18 10.12
C LEU A 176 3.45 12.88 9.47
N ARG A 177 3.49 14.21 9.53
CA ARG A 177 4.62 15.00 8.99
C ARG A 177 5.94 14.62 9.64
N LEU A 178 5.97 14.53 10.97
CA LEU A 178 7.18 14.14 11.71
C LEU A 178 7.71 12.77 11.26
N ARG A 179 6.84 11.78 11.09
CA ARG A 179 7.24 10.44 10.64
C ARG A 179 7.80 10.43 9.22
N LEU A 180 7.18 11.19 8.33
CA LEU A 180 7.64 11.31 6.95
C LEU A 180 8.99 12.01 6.85
N ASP A 181 9.20 13.04 7.65
CA ASP A 181 10.47 13.77 7.70
C ASP A 181 11.60 12.94 8.35
N GLN A 182 11.31 12.21 9.43
CA GLN A 182 12.25 11.26 10.02
C GLN A 182 12.67 10.16 9.03
N ALA A 183 11.71 9.59 8.29
CA ALA A 183 12.01 8.61 7.25
C ALA A 183 12.88 9.20 6.13
N PHE A 184 12.61 10.44 5.73
CA PHE A 184 13.39 11.12 4.68
C PHE A 184 14.83 11.43 5.16
N CYS A 185 15.01 11.83 6.41
CA CYS A 185 16.33 12.06 6.99
C CYS A 185 17.15 10.77 7.15
N ALA A 186 16.50 9.65 7.46
CA ALA A 186 17.16 8.34 7.60
C ALA A 186 17.63 7.75 6.25
N ALA A 187 17.24 8.34 5.13
CA ALA A 187 17.63 7.88 3.79
C ALA A 187 18.91 8.56 3.27
N ARG A 188 19.37 9.60 3.93
CA ARG A 188 20.61 10.35 3.61
C ARG A 188 21.81 9.70 4.27
#